data_20e427f918c6e14bf5fcd86f5a8667ab
#
_entry.id   20e427f918c6e14bf5fcd86f5a8667ab
#
_cell.length_a   1.000
_cell.length_b   1.000
_cell.length_c   1.000
_cell.angle_alpha   90.00
_cell.angle_beta   90.00
_cell.angle_gamma   90.00
#
_symmetry.space_group_name_H-M   'P 1'
#
loop_
_entity.id
_entity.type
_entity.pdbx_description
1 polymer ?
#
loop_
_entity_poly.entity_id
_entity_poly.type
_entity_poly.pdbx_seq_one_letter_code
_entity_poly.pdbx_strand_id
1 'polypeptide(L)'
;MVILISGASHTGKTLLAQKLMEQYRYPVLSIDLLKMGLIRSGQTELTPEDDNLLTPYLWGIVREIIKTAIENGQSLIVEGCYIPFDWEDDFDSDCLEQIEYVCLIMTKKYLENHSDDVVRFENVVERRLLDEVNIDKLIEENERNLASCQQYGLRCRLIANRLRAEAQ
;
A
#
# COMPACT_ATOMS: atom_id res chain seq x y z
N MET A 1 7.44 15.79 5.23
CA MET A 1 7.92 14.41 4.90
C MET A 1 6.72 13.52 4.65
N VAL A 2 6.65 12.88 3.51
CA VAL A 2 5.59 11.92 3.16
C VAL A 2 6.20 10.52 3.03
N ILE A 3 5.51 9.50 3.53
CA ILE A 3 5.94 8.10 3.42
C ILE A 3 4.87 7.33 2.64
N LEU A 4 5.25 6.79 1.48
CA LEU A 4 4.39 5.95 0.65
C LEU A 4 4.68 4.47 0.92
N ILE A 5 3.64 3.70 1.25
CA ILE A 5 3.73 2.26 1.52
C ILE A 5 2.85 1.52 0.52
N SER A 6 3.47 0.87 -0.45
CA SER A 6 2.82 0.08 -1.48
C SER A 6 3.02 -1.43 -1.26
N GLY A 7 2.39 -2.24 -2.07
CA GLY A 7 2.51 -3.70 -2.07
C GLY A 7 1.18 -4.38 -2.34
N ALA A 8 1.22 -5.68 -2.66
CA ALA A 8 0.03 -6.49 -2.87
C ALA A 8 -0.86 -6.56 -1.62
N SER A 9 -2.07 -7.08 -1.76
CA SER A 9 -2.94 -7.36 -0.62
C SER A 9 -2.22 -8.24 0.40
N HIS A 10 -2.57 -8.13 1.68
CA HIS A 10 -2.06 -8.93 2.80
C HIS A 10 -0.57 -8.79 3.13
N THR A 11 0.18 -7.90 2.47
CA THR A 11 1.62 -7.70 2.73
C THR A 11 1.94 -6.95 4.03
N GLY A 12 0.94 -6.53 4.80
CA GLY A 12 1.13 -5.85 6.08
C GLY A 12 1.37 -4.34 5.97
N LYS A 13 0.93 -3.70 4.87
CA LYS A 13 1.02 -2.24 4.67
C LYS A 13 0.43 -1.46 5.84
N THR A 14 -0.81 -1.76 6.19
CA THR A 14 -1.54 -1.09 7.29
C THR A 14 -0.84 -1.29 8.64
N LEU A 15 -0.28 -2.49 8.89
CA LEU A 15 0.49 -2.73 10.11
C LEU A 15 1.77 -1.89 10.15
N LEU A 16 2.49 -1.78 9.03
CA LEU A 16 3.67 -0.92 8.94
C LEU A 16 3.29 0.55 9.12
N ALA A 17 2.20 0.99 8.47
CA ALA A 17 1.71 2.36 8.61
C ALA A 17 1.36 2.71 10.08
N GLN A 18 0.70 1.79 10.81
CA GLN A 18 0.41 1.97 12.23
C GLN A 18 1.68 2.10 13.08
N LYS A 19 2.68 1.23 12.87
CA LYS A 19 3.98 1.33 13.57
C LYS A 19 4.68 2.66 13.31
N LEU A 20 4.70 3.11 12.05
CA LEU A 20 5.30 4.39 11.70
C LEU A 20 4.50 5.57 12.26
N MET A 21 3.17 5.48 12.30
CA MET A 21 2.32 6.47 12.95
C MET A 21 2.63 6.59 14.45
N GLU A 22 2.81 5.47 15.13
CA GLU A 22 3.18 5.45 16.56
C GLU A 22 4.56 6.07 16.79
N GLN A 23 5.52 5.75 15.90
CA GLN A 23 6.92 6.20 16.00
C GLN A 23 7.08 7.69 15.66
N TYR A 24 6.50 8.14 14.54
CA TYR A 24 6.72 9.48 13.98
C TYR A 24 5.59 10.46 14.31
N ARG A 25 4.46 9.97 14.77
CA ARG A 25 3.23 10.77 15.01
C ARG A 25 2.69 11.42 13.73
N TYR A 26 2.94 10.80 12.57
CA TYR A 26 2.38 11.24 11.30
C TYR A 26 0.97 10.64 11.11
N PRO A 27 -0.01 11.42 10.61
CA PRO A 27 -1.32 10.87 10.26
C PRO A 27 -1.20 9.87 9.12
N VAL A 28 -2.15 8.92 9.05
CA VAL A 28 -2.22 7.89 8.01
C VAL A 28 -3.41 8.14 7.11
N LEU A 29 -3.17 8.12 5.79
CA LEU A 29 -4.17 8.05 4.74
C LEU A 29 -4.16 6.62 4.15
N SER A 30 -5.21 5.85 4.42
CA SER A 30 -5.44 4.57 3.76
C SER A 30 -6.20 4.79 2.45
N ILE A 31 -5.60 4.37 1.32
CA ILE A 31 -6.25 4.48 0.01
C ILE A 31 -7.45 3.54 -0.07
N ASP A 32 -7.43 2.40 0.63
CA ASP A 32 -8.59 1.50 0.69
C ASP A 32 -9.78 2.12 1.41
N LEU A 33 -9.55 2.87 2.49
CA LEU A 33 -10.63 3.62 3.15
C LEU A 33 -11.19 4.73 2.25
N LEU A 34 -10.31 5.46 1.54
CA LEU A 34 -10.72 6.46 0.55
C LEU A 34 -11.56 5.82 -0.57
N LYS A 35 -11.10 4.69 -1.13
CA LYS A 35 -11.82 3.91 -2.13
C LYS A 35 -13.24 3.59 -1.67
N MET A 36 -13.37 2.95 -0.52
CA MET A 36 -14.68 2.55 -0.01
C MET A 36 -15.57 3.73 0.36
N GLY A 37 -14.98 4.85 0.82
CA GLY A 37 -15.69 6.09 1.05
C GLY A 37 -16.32 6.65 -0.23
N LEU A 38 -15.55 6.72 -1.32
CA LEU A 38 -16.01 7.21 -2.62
C LEU A 38 -17.08 6.31 -3.24
N ILE A 39 -16.88 4.99 -3.20
CA ILE A 39 -17.85 4.01 -3.73
C ILE A 39 -19.17 4.08 -2.93
N ARG A 40 -19.12 3.97 -1.61
CA ARG A 40 -20.32 3.94 -0.76
C ARG A 40 -21.11 5.24 -0.72
N SER A 41 -20.43 6.36 -0.93
CA SER A 41 -21.08 7.69 -1.02
C SER A 41 -21.65 8.00 -2.41
N GLY A 42 -21.43 7.13 -3.40
CA GLY A 42 -21.90 7.33 -4.77
C GLY A 42 -21.12 8.40 -5.54
N GLN A 43 -19.88 8.72 -5.11
CA GLN A 43 -19.02 9.67 -5.83
C GLN A 43 -18.34 9.03 -7.06
N THR A 44 -18.44 7.73 -7.22
CA THR A 44 -17.99 6.98 -8.39
C THR A 44 -18.94 5.82 -8.64
N GLU A 45 -19.07 5.44 -9.92
CA GLU A 45 -19.79 4.23 -10.35
C GLU A 45 -18.89 2.98 -10.39
N LEU A 46 -17.58 3.14 -10.10
CA LEU A 46 -16.63 2.03 -10.03
C LEU A 46 -16.97 1.13 -8.84
N THR A 47 -16.72 -0.17 -9.03
CA THR A 47 -16.89 -1.21 -8.02
C THR A 47 -15.54 -1.66 -7.46
N PRO A 48 -15.47 -2.36 -6.31
CA PRO A 48 -14.21 -2.86 -5.77
C PRO A 48 -13.43 -3.79 -6.70
N GLU A 49 -14.10 -4.38 -7.71
CA GLU A 49 -13.51 -5.30 -8.69
C GLU A 49 -12.84 -4.56 -9.88
N ASP A 50 -13.05 -3.25 -10.02
CA ASP A 50 -12.53 -2.44 -11.13
C ASP A 50 -11.09 -1.93 -10.88
N ASP A 51 -10.20 -2.77 -10.36
CA ASP A 51 -8.84 -2.39 -9.90
C ASP A 51 -8.04 -1.58 -10.93
N ASN A 52 -8.14 -1.95 -12.23
CA ASN A 52 -7.43 -1.25 -13.29
C ASN A 52 -7.90 0.20 -13.50
N LEU A 53 -9.18 0.48 -13.23
CA LEU A 53 -9.77 1.81 -13.32
C LEU A 53 -9.63 2.57 -12.00
N LEU A 54 -9.67 1.86 -10.88
CA LEU A 54 -9.52 2.43 -9.54
C LEU A 54 -8.12 3.00 -9.33
N THR A 55 -7.06 2.36 -9.83
CA THR A 55 -5.69 2.85 -9.65
C THR A 55 -5.51 4.29 -10.16
N PRO A 56 -5.75 4.63 -11.44
CA PRO A 56 -5.57 6.00 -11.91
C PRO A 56 -6.58 6.98 -11.27
N TYR A 57 -7.80 6.52 -10.97
CA TYR A 57 -8.83 7.34 -10.34
C TYR A 57 -8.44 7.77 -8.92
N LEU A 58 -8.06 6.81 -8.08
CA LEU A 58 -7.66 7.05 -6.69
C LEU A 58 -6.33 7.80 -6.62
N TRP A 59 -5.35 7.41 -7.43
CA TRP A 59 -4.06 8.07 -7.47
C TRP A 59 -4.18 9.53 -7.88
N GLY A 60 -5.05 9.86 -8.82
CA GLY A 60 -5.34 11.24 -9.20
C GLY A 60 -5.77 12.12 -8.02
N ILE A 61 -6.49 11.55 -7.04
CA ILE A 61 -6.90 12.26 -5.81
C ILE A 61 -5.75 12.28 -4.80
N VAL A 62 -5.12 11.15 -4.56
CA VAL A 62 -4.09 10.95 -3.54
C VAL A 62 -2.86 11.81 -3.81
N ARG A 63 -2.38 11.90 -5.06
CA ARG A 63 -1.23 12.75 -5.40
C ARG A 63 -1.48 14.23 -5.09
N GLU A 64 -2.70 14.73 -5.29
CA GLU A 64 -3.02 16.13 -4.97
C GLU A 64 -3.12 16.36 -3.45
N ILE A 65 -3.56 15.35 -2.68
CA ILE A 65 -3.48 15.40 -1.21
C ILE A 65 -2.02 15.43 -0.76
N ILE A 66 -1.14 14.64 -1.37
CA ILE A 66 0.30 14.62 -1.07
C ILE A 66 0.92 15.98 -1.36
N LYS A 67 0.68 16.56 -2.55
CA LYS A 67 1.17 17.90 -2.91
C LYS A 67 0.73 18.94 -1.89
N THR A 68 -0.56 18.94 -1.55
CA THR A 68 -1.12 19.87 -0.55
C THR A 68 -0.46 19.69 0.82
N ALA A 69 -0.22 18.45 1.26
CA ALA A 69 0.48 18.18 2.52
C ALA A 69 1.91 18.74 2.51
N ILE A 70 2.66 18.55 1.40
CA ILE A 70 4.01 19.06 1.23
C ILE A 70 4.02 20.60 1.24
N GLU A 71 3.14 21.24 0.46
CA GLU A 71 2.99 22.71 0.40
C GLU A 71 2.72 23.32 1.78
N ASN A 72 1.96 22.62 2.62
CA ASN A 72 1.64 23.06 3.97
C ASN A 72 2.69 22.64 5.03
N GLY A 73 3.80 22.01 4.63
CA GLY A 73 4.82 21.52 5.55
C GLY A 73 4.30 20.40 6.48
N GLN A 74 3.26 19.70 6.08
CA GLN A 74 2.66 18.61 6.84
C GLN A 74 3.33 17.28 6.53
N SER A 75 3.40 16.40 7.52
CA SER A 75 3.85 15.03 7.34
C SER A 75 2.64 14.10 7.16
N LEU A 76 2.81 13.04 6.33
CA LEU A 76 1.74 12.12 5.99
C LEU A 76 2.31 10.73 5.70
N ILE A 77 1.63 9.69 6.16
CA ILE A 77 1.84 8.31 5.71
C ILE A 77 0.68 7.95 4.79
N VAL A 78 0.97 7.47 3.59
CA VAL A 78 -0.03 7.00 2.61
C VAL A 78 0.21 5.51 2.38
N GLU A 79 -0.83 4.69 2.53
CA GLU A 79 -0.71 3.25 2.31
C GLU A 79 -1.83 2.72 1.42
N GLY A 80 -1.49 1.74 0.56
CA GLY A 80 -2.46 1.05 -0.29
C GLY A 80 -1.86 0.35 -1.49
N CYS A 81 -2.69 -0.40 -2.19
CA CYS A 81 -2.32 -1.10 -3.44
C CYS A 81 -2.34 -0.19 -4.68
N TYR A 82 -2.96 0.98 -4.58
CA TYR A 82 -3.28 1.86 -5.71
C TYR A 82 -2.26 2.98 -5.93
N ILE A 83 -1.00 2.78 -5.51
CA ILE A 83 0.14 3.66 -5.82
C ILE A 83 0.80 3.10 -7.08
N PRO A 84 0.79 3.80 -8.23
CA PRO A 84 1.41 3.31 -9.45
C PRO A 84 2.94 3.28 -9.33
N PHE A 85 3.61 2.46 -10.14
CA PHE A 85 5.07 2.33 -10.07
C PHE A 85 5.82 3.51 -10.72
N ASP A 86 5.16 4.25 -11.59
CA ASP A 86 5.65 5.51 -12.20
C ASP A 86 5.24 6.76 -11.41
N TRP A 87 4.91 6.60 -10.13
CA TRP A 87 4.43 7.68 -9.26
C TRP A 87 5.36 8.90 -9.19
N GLU A 88 6.66 8.72 -9.38
CA GLU A 88 7.65 9.80 -9.35
C GLU A 88 7.42 10.83 -10.47
N ASP A 89 6.87 10.41 -11.62
CA ASP A 89 6.59 11.28 -12.76
C ASP A 89 5.52 12.36 -12.47
N ASP A 90 4.75 12.18 -11.42
CA ASP A 90 3.69 13.12 -11.00
C ASP A 90 4.19 14.25 -10.08
N PHE A 91 5.46 14.24 -9.68
CA PHE A 91 6.05 15.20 -8.73
C PHE A 91 7.29 15.88 -9.29
N ASP A 92 7.49 17.14 -8.92
CA ASP A 92 8.74 17.84 -9.18
C ASP A 92 9.85 17.41 -8.19
N SER A 93 11.09 17.87 -8.46
CA SER A 93 12.26 17.54 -7.66
C SER A 93 12.13 17.91 -6.18
N ASP A 94 11.52 19.08 -5.90
CA ASP A 94 11.38 19.59 -4.54
C ASP A 94 10.38 18.77 -3.72
N CYS A 95 9.33 18.23 -4.38
CA CYS A 95 8.40 17.29 -3.80
C CYS A 95 9.06 15.92 -3.58
N LEU A 96 9.80 15.40 -4.58
CA LEU A 96 10.46 14.09 -4.51
C LEU A 96 11.47 14.00 -3.35
N GLU A 97 12.19 15.05 -3.03
CA GLU A 97 13.09 15.12 -1.87
C GLU A 97 12.36 14.94 -0.52
N GLN A 98 11.05 15.14 -0.50
CA GLN A 98 10.21 15.03 0.69
C GLN A 98 9.39 13.74 0.75
N ILE A 99 9.55 12.85 -0.22
CA ILE A 99 8.79 11.61 -0.33
C ILE A 99 9.72 10.41 -0.16
N GLU A 100 9.42 9.53 0.79
CA GLU A 100 10.01 8.20 0.91
C GLU A 100 9.02 7.15 0.42
N TYR A 101 9.50 6.16 -0.33
CA TYR A 101 8.68 5.07 -0.86
C TYR A 101 9.22 3.71 -0.44
N VAL A 102 8.32 2.80 -0.14
CA VAL A 102 8.63 1.37 0.04
C VAL A 102 7.50 0.50 -0.47
N CYS A 103 7.83 -0.51 -1.26
CA CYS A 103 6.91 -1.57 -1.65
C CYS A 103 7.18 -2.82 -0.81
N LEU A 104 6.14 -3.33 -0.14
CA LEU A 104 6.22 -4.58 0.62
C LEU A 104 5.95 -5.76 -0.30
N ILE A 105 6.86 -6.73 -0.33
CA ILE A 105 6.79 -7.89 -1.22
C ILE A 105 6.96 -9.16 -0.41
N MET A 106 5.96 -10.02 -0.41
CA MET A 106 6.06 -11.37 0.12
C MET A 106 6.77 -12.27 -0.90
N THR A 107 7.81 -12.98 -0.47
CA THR A 107 8.47 -13.95 -1.34
C THR A 107 7.57 -15.15 -1.58
N LYS A 108 7.69 -15.78 -2.77
CA LYS A 108 6.97 -17.01 -3.10
C LYS A 108 7.13 -18.08 -2.02
N LYS A 109 8.38 -18.29 -1.56
CA LYS A 109 8.68 -19.23 -0.48
C LYS A 109 7.94 -18.89 0.82
N TYR A 110 7.80 -17.60 1.14
CA TYR A 110 7.03 -17.18 2.31
C TYR A 110 5.56 -17.54 2.16
N LEU A 111 4.94 -17.22 1.04
CA LEU A 111 3.53 -17.50 0.76
C LEU A 111 3.22 -19.00 0.75
N GLU A 112 4.08 -19.81 0.12
CA GLU A 112 3.92 -21.28 0.11
C GLU A 112 4.03 -21.92 1.49
N ASN A 113 4.89 -21.41 2.37
CA ASN A 113 5.12 -21.99 3.70
C ASN A 113 4.24 -21.41 4.83
N HIS A 114 3.59 -20.27 4.59
CA HIS A 114 2.84 -19.53 5.61
C HIS A 114 1.46 -19.09 5.12
N SER A 115 0.85 -19.84 4.19
CA SER A 115 -0.49 -19.56 3.67
C SER A 115 -1.53 -19.40 4.78
N ASP A 116 -1.50 -20.28 5.79
CA ASP A 116 -2.41 -20.23 6.92
C ASP A 116 -2.24 -18.97 7.78
N ASP A 117 -1.01 -18.48 7.91
CA ASP A 117 -0.73 -17.24 8.64
C ASP A 117 -1.25 -16.02 7.85
N VAL A 118 -1.09 -16.00 6.52
CA VAL A 118 -1.59 -14.92 5.66
C VAL A 118 -3.11 -14.80 5.79
N VAL A 119 -3.83 -15.93 5.74
CA VAL A 119 -5.28 -15.99 5.96
C VAL A 119 -5.66 -15.57 7.38
N ARG A 120 -4.90 -16.00 8.38
CA ARG A 120 -5.18 -15.72 9.79
C ARG A 120 -4.94 -14.26 10.18
N PHE A 121 -3.92 -13.61 9.60
CA PHE A 121 -3.59 -12.20 9.87
C PHE A 121 -4.44 -11.21 9.06
N GLU A 122 -5.23 -11.68 8.11
CA GLU A 122 -6.17 -10.86 7.33
C GLU A 122 -7.11 -10.02 8.22
N ASN A 123 -7.54 -10.59 9.34
CA ASN A 123 -8.55 -10.01 10.22
C ASN A 123 -7.97 -9.23 11.42
N VAL A 124 -6.65 -9.07 11.53
CA VAL A 124 -6.03 -8.43 12.71
C VAL A 124 -6.23 -6.91 12.68
N VAL A 125 -6.25 -6.28 11.51
CA VAL A 125 -6.35 -4.82 11.35
C VAL A 125 -7.62 -4.41 10.62
N GLU A 126 -8.08 -5.19 9.64
CA GLU A 126 -9.30 -4.93 8.86
C GLU A 126 -10.19 -6.17 8.85
N ARG A 127 -11.47 -6.01 9.23
CA ARG A 127 -12.47 -7.07 8.99
C ARG A 127 -12.83 -7.08 7.51
N ARG A 128 -12.20 -7.95 6.74
CA ARG A 128 -12.61 -8.23 5.36
C ARG A 128 -13.73 -9.26 5.36
N LEU A 129 -14.78 -8.99 4.60
CA LEU A 129 -15.82 -9.96 4.31
C LEU A 129 -15.17 -11.07 3.46
N LEU A 130 -15.22 -12.29 3.97
CA LEU A 130 -14.80 -13.58 3.44
C LEU A 130 -14.59 -13.66 1.91
N ASP A 131 -13.43 -13.20 1.42
CA ASP A 131 -12.92 -13.65 0.14
C ASP A 131 -11.87 -14.73 0.42
N GLU A 132 -12.02 -15.90 -0.21
CA GLU A 132 -11.00 -16.96 -0.13
C GLU A 132 -9.68 -16.40 -0.67
N VAL A 133 -8.66 -16.32 0.21
CA VAL A 133 -7.33 -15.85 -0.18
C VAL A 133 -6.75 -16.81 -1.22
N ASN A 134 -6.65 -16.37 -2.45
CA ASN A 134 -6.01 -17.13 -3.52
C ASN A 134 -4.49 -16.92 -3.46
N ILE A 135 -3.76 -17.92 -2.92
CA ILE A 135 -2.31 -17.84 -2.74
C ILE A 135 -1.57 -17.73 -4.08
N ASP A 136 -2.02 -18.42 -5.13
CA ASP A 136 -1.38 -18.34 -6.45
C ASP A 136 -1.49 -16.92 -7.03
N LYS A 137 -2.65 -16.29 -6.89
CA LYS A 137 -2.85 -14.89 -7.30
C LYS A 137 -1.96 -13.93 -6.49
N LEU A 138 -1.81 -14.17 -5.18
CA LEU A 138 -0.90 -13.36 -4.35
C LEU A 138 0.57 -13.53 -4.76
N ILE A 139 0.99 -14.74 -5.11
CA ILE A 139 2.34 -15.00 -5.64
C ILE A 139 2.55 -14.18 -6.90
N GLU A 140 1.65 -14.28 -7.88
CA GLU A 140 1.73 -13.54 -9.15
C GLU A 140 1.78 -12.02 -8.95
N GLU A 141 0.95 -11.48 -8.04
CA GLU A 141 0.95 -10.05 -7.72
C GLU A 141 2.28 -9.59 -7.11
N ASN A 142 2.83 -10.35 -6.15
CA ASN A 142 4.10 -10.03 -5.51
C ASN A 142 5.27 -10.13 -6.50
N GLU A 143 5.29 -11.13 -7.40
CA GLU A 143 6.31 -11.26 -8.45
C GLU A 143 6.24 -10.09 -9.45
N ARG A 144 5.03 -9.68 -9.86
CA ARG A 144 4.84 -8.48 -10.72
C ARG A 144 5.31 -7.21 -10.01
N ASN A 145 4.96 -7.03 -8.74
CA ASN A 145 5.38 -5.86 -7.97
C ASN A 145 6.90 -5.81 -7.83
N LEU A 146 7.56 -6.97 -7.61
CA LEU A 146 9.02 -7.03 -7.56
C LEU A 146 9.65 -6.64 -8.89
N ALA A 147 9.15 -7.18 -10.01
CA ALA A 147 9.62 -6.84 -11.34
C ALA A 147 9.44 -5.35 -11.66
N SER A 148 8.29 -4.78 -11.29
CA SER A 148 8.01 -3.34 -11.47
C SER A 148 8.92 -2.48 -10.61
N CYS A 149 9.16 -2.83 -9.34
CA CYS A 149 10.12 -2.11 -8.50
C CYS A 149 11.53 -2.12 -9.10
N GLN A 150 11.96 -3.24 -9.67
CA GLN A 150 13.26 -3.34 -10.36
C GLN A 150 13.31 -2.48 -11.63
N GLN A 151 12.24 -2.48 -12.42
CA GLN A 151 12.12 -1.70 -13.64
C GLN A 151 12.20 -0.19 -13.37
N TYR A 152 11.52 0.29 -12.34
CA TYR A 152 11.44 1.70 -11.98
C TYR A 152 12.50 2.14 -10.94
N GLY A 153 13.39 1.24 -10.50
CA GLY A 153 14.43 1.54 -9.52
C GLY A 153 13.89 1.85 -8.11
N LEU A 154 12.70 1.38 -7.78
CA LEU A 154 12.02 1.69 -6.53
C LEU A 154 12.50 0.80 -5.38
N ARG A 155 12.48 1.36 -4.17
CA ARG A 155 12.81 0.62 -2.96
C ARG A 155 11.75 -0.43 -2.66
N CYS A 156 12.17 -1.70 -2.49
CA CYS A 156 11.30 -2.75 -1.99
C CYS A 156 11.84 -3.40 -0.71
N ARG A 157 10.93 -3.93 0.11
CA ARG A 157 11.24 -4.71 1.30
C ARG A 157 10.69 -6.12 1.15
N LEU A 158 11.58 -7.10 1.08
CA LEU A 158 11.21 -8.51 0.96
C LEU A 158 10.81 -9.08 2.33
N ILE A 159 9.66 -9.74 2.37
CA ILE A 159 9.14 -10.47 3.51
C ILE A 159 9.40 -11.96 3.26
N ALA A 160 10.49 -12.46 3.82
CA ALA A 160 10.95 -13.85 3.66
C ALA A 160 10.75 -14.71 4.92
N ASN A 161 10.53 -14.09 6.09
CA ASN A 161 10.32 -14.74 7.37
C ASN A 161 9.09 -14.13 8.04
N ARG A 162 8.51 -14.86 9.03
CA ARG A 162 7.42 -14.31 9.85
C ARG A 162 7.74 -12.87 10.24
N LEU A 163 6.82 -11.95 9.96
CA LEU A 163 6.81 -10.65 10.62
C LEU A 163 6.68 -10.96 12.12
N ARG A 164 7.80 -11.13 12.81
CA ARG A 164 7.77 -11.09 14.25
C ARG A 164 7.20 -9.73 14.59
N ALA A 165 6.06 -9.73 15.27
CA ALA A 165 5.69 -8.62 16.11
C ALA A 165 6.85 -8.48 17.09
N GLU A 166 7.88 -7.73 16.74
CA GLU A 166 8.90 -7.30 17.68
C GLU A 166 8.21 -6.31 18.61
N ALA A 167 7.65 -6.89 19.69
CA ALA A 167 7.42 -6.18 20.92
C ALA A 167 8.82 -5.87 21.46
N GLN A 168 9.30 -4.66 21.25
CA GLN A 168 10.18 -3.91 22.13
C GLN A 168 10.09 -2.43 21.77
#